data_5ce5730463d9581e88bc33bf597b9771
#
_entry.id   5ce5730463d9581e88bc33bf597b9771
#
_cell.length_a   1.000
_cell.length_b   1.000
_cell.length_c   1.000
_cell.angle_alpha   90.00
_cell.angle_beta   90.00
_cell.angle_gamma   90.00
#
_symmetry.space_group_name_H-M   'P 1'
#
loop_
_entity.id
_entity.type
_entity.pdbx_description
1 polymer ?
#
loop_
_entity_poly.entity_id
_entity_poly.type
_entity_poly.pdbx_seq_one_letter_code
_entity_poly.pdbx_strand_id
1 'polypeptide(L)'
;AYCTLTVTKPAAVDYLVVDDFTTNPGKTFTLPVAMVNADEISAIQMFVDLPEGVGVAVDKRGNPAVKHDADRWYDQQLKANLDGQTLKIATLSNEAYNGNSGTLLTIPLVIDKSVKGGAYPVRVYNAKLSTPAGKLIECDDFSFTMTVEEIKATGIAIDQAEASVEVGKTLQLTASVSPADASCTAVVWDSSDKAVATVSSDGVVTGLTTGQTFITATTTDGTLLSAQCIVTVTERVYTNYFAISDFEAMQGDESVLPIELVNADEISAVQLQVVLPEGISVKADKRGNPTV
;
A
#
# COMPACT_ATOMS: atom_id res chain seq x y z
N ALA A 1 -54.63 18.27 39.25
CA ALA A 1 -53.18 18.46 39.36
C ALA A 1 -52.49 17.13 38.99
N TYR A 2 -51.63 17.15 37.99
CA TYR A 2 -50.84 15.98 37.64
C TYR A 2 -49.45 16.16 38.27
N CYS A 3 -48.97 15.13 38.95
CA CYS A 3 -47.64 15.08 39.49
C CYS A 3 -46.80 14.21 38.56
N THR A 4 -45.73 14.77 38.00
CA THR A 4 -44.75 14.00 37.19
C THR A 4 -43.66 13.52 38.14
N LEU A 5 -43.57 12.21 38.35
CA LEU A 5 -42.48 11.59 39.07
C LEU A 5 -41.32 11.36 38.09
N THR A 6 -40.26 12.11 38.22
CA THR A 6 -39.00 11.84 37.48
C THR A 6 -38.11 10.96 38.34
N VAL A 7 -37.94 9.69 37.96
CA VAL A 7 -36.98 8.80 38.58
C VAL A 7 -35.65 8.97 37.85
N THR A 8 -34.69 9.61 38.49
CA THR A 8 -33.30 9.65 38.01
C THR A 8 -32.55 8.44 38.54
N LYS A 9 -31.89 7.67 37.62
CA LYS A 9 -30.98 6.63 38.03
C LYS A 9 -29.79 7.29 38.79
N PRO A 10 -29.39 6.79 39.97
CA PRO A 10 -28.18 7.27 40.63
C PRO A 10 -26.99 7.13 39.68
N ALA A 11 -26.03 8.07 39.77
CA ALA A 11 -24.77 7.94 39.04
C ALA A 11 -24.10 6.62 39.44
N ALA A 12 -23.64 5.84 38.46
CA ALA A 12 -22.90 4.61 38.71
C ALA A 12 -21.62 4.98 39.51
N VAL A 13 -21.36 4.28 40.59
CA VAL A 13 -20.17 4.47 41.44
C VAL A 13 -19.07 3.46 41.11
N ASP A 14 -19.43 2.38 40.38
CA ASP A 14 -18.55 1.32 39.92
C ASP A 14 -18.75 1.15 38.44
N TYR A 15 -17.76 1.51 37.61
CA TYR A 15 -17.86 1.48 36.16
C TYR A 15 -16.50 1.39 35.47
N LEU A 16 -16.53 0.93 34.22
CA LEU A 16 -15.38 0.93 33.32
C LEU A 16 -15.36 2.19 32.46
N VAL A 17 -14.18 2.65 32.12
CA VAL A 17 -13.94 3.84 31.27
C VAL A 17 -12.92 3.49 30.21
N VAL A 18 -13.23 3.91 28.98
CA VAL A 18 -12.28 3.93 27.87
C VAL A 18 -12.43 5.27 27.18
N ASP A 19 -11.33 5.99 27.04
CA ASP A 19 -11.30 7.29 26.39
C ASP A 19 -11.25 7.16 24.85
N ASP A 20 -11.76 8.19 24.16
CA ASP A 20 -11.54 8.36 22.73
C ASP A 20 -10.04 8.45 22.44
N PHE A 21 -9.62 7.91 21.30
CA PHE A 21 -8.22 7.98 20.89
C PHE A 21 -8.06 8.12 19.37
N THR A 22 -6.86 8.56 18.98
CA THR A 22 -6.45 8.71 17.57
C THR A 22 -5.31 7.76 17.25
N THR A 23 -5.36 7.17 16.06
CA THR A 23 -4.33 6.25 15.54
C THR A 23 -4.21 6.41 14.02
N ASN A 24 -3.30 5.64 13.41
CA ASN A 24 -3.09 5.63 11.95
C ASN A 24 -3.21 4.22 11.39
N PRO A 25 -3.52 4.05 10.10
CA PRO A 25 -3.51 2.76 9.43
C PRO A 25 -2.13 2.07 9.54
N GLY A 26 -2.11 0.77 9.75
CA GLY A 26 -0.90 -0.03 9.87
C GLY A 26 -0.13 0.13 11.17
N LYS A 27 -0.67 0.85 12.15
CA LYS A 27 -0.06 1.03 13.49
C LYS A 27 -0.69 0.13 14.53
N THR A 28 0.02 0.00 15.65
CA THR A 28 -0.52 -0.60 16.86
C THR A 28 -0.81 0.50 17.87
N PHE A 29 -1.87 0.34 18.65
CA PHE A 29 -2.25 1.24 19.72
C PHE A 29 -2.53 0.44 21.00
N THR A 30 -1.97 0.86 22.12
CA THR A 30 -2.26 0.23 23.41
C THR A 30 -3.41 0.97 24.09
N LEU A 31 -4.60 0.38 24.03
CA LEU A 31 -5.83 0.96 24.56
C LEU A 31 -5.90 0.69 26.07
N PRO A 32 -5.86 1.73 26.92
CA PRO A 32 -6.10 1.57 28.35
C PRO A 32 -7.60 1.41 28.63
N VAL A 33 -7.94 0.46 29.46
CA VAL A 33 -9.28 0.32 30.05
C VAL A 33 -9.15 0.66 31.53
N ALA A 34 -9.77 1.74 31.96
CA ALA A 34 -9.78 2.18 33.33
C ALA A 34 -11.03 1.71 34.07
N MET A 35 -10.95 1.63 35.37
CA MET A 35 -12.06 1.37 36.28
C MET A 35 -12.09 2.42 37.36
N VAL A 36 -13.28 2.90 37.68
CA VAL A 36 -13.58 3.68 38.90
C VAL A 36 -14.49 2.81 39.73
N ASN A 37 -14.14 2.61 40.99
CA ASN A 37 -14.90 1.75 41.90
C ASN A 37 -14.95 2.29 43.31
N ALA A 38 -16.12 2.26 43.93
CA ALA A 38 -16.33 2.50 45.37
C ALA A 38 -16.34 1.20 46.15
N ASP A 39 -16.86 0.11 45.54
CA ASP A 39 -16.81 -1.24 46.11
C ASP A 39 -15.44 -1.89 45.80
N GLU A 40 -15.05 -2.88 46.60
CA GLU A 40 -13.93 -3.75 46.32
C GLU A 40 -14.29 -4.67 45.12
N ILE A 41 -13.59 -4.56 44.00
CA ILE A 41 -13.83 -5.35 42.81
C ILE A 41 -12.74 -6.40 42.62
N SER A 42 -13.11 -7.66 42.48
CA SER A 42 -12.19 -8.80 42.30
C SER A 42 -12.22 -9.39 40.89
N ALA A 43 -13.28 -9.17 40.12
CA ALA A 43 -13.40 -9.69 38.77
C ALA A 43 -14.16 -8.72 37.88
N ILE A 44 -13.83 -8.76 36.60
CA ILE A 44 -14.55 -8.03 35.54
C ILE A 44 -14.87 -8.95 34.39
N GLN A 45 -15.92 -8.62 33.68
CA GLN A 45 -16.24 -9.12 32.34
C GLN A 45 -16.60 -7.94 31.47
N MET A 46 -16.16 -7.96 30.19
CA MET A 46 -16.57 -7.00 29.18
C MET A 46 -16.41 -7.57 27.77
N PHE A 47 -17.25 -7.09 26.86
CA PHE A 47 -17.16 -7.37 25.44
C PHE A 47 -16.93 -6.07 24.70
N VAL A 48 -16.05 -6.10 23.70
CA VAL A 48 -15.66 -4.94 22.90
C VAL A 48 -15.85 -5.31 21.42
N ASP A 49 -16.75 -4.61 20.74
CA ASP A 49 -16.91 -4.78 19.29
C ASP A 49 -15.93 -3.89 18.56
N LEU A 50 -14.94 -4.53 17.94
CA LEU A 50 -13.90 -3.86 17.16
C LEU A 50 -14.39 -3.59 15.73
N PRO A 51 -14.03 -2.46 15.13
CA PRO A 51 -14.31 -2.19 13.73
C PRO A 51 -13.63 -3.19 12.80
N GLU A 52 -14.16 -3.33 11.59
CA GLU A 52 -13.52 -4.13 10.54
C GLU A 52 -12.09 -3.63 10.26
N GLY A 53 -11.14 -4.56 10.11
CA GLY A 53 -9.72 -4.25 9.95
C GLY A 53 -8.98 -3.87 11.24
N VAL A 54 -9.66 -3.89 12.39
CA VAL A 54 -9.03 -3.72 13.70
C VAL A 54 -8.99 -5.06 14.42
N GLY A 55 -7.81 -5.48 14.79
CA GLY A 55 -7.56 -6.70 15.54
C GLY A 55 -6.88 -6.44 16.88
N VAL A 56 -6.55 -7.51 17.57
CA VAL A 56 -5.77 -7.48 18.82
C VAL A 56 -4.47 -8.24 18.59
N ALA A 57 -3.34 -7.69 19.03
CA ALA A 57 -2.07 -8.41 18.99
C ALA A 57 -2.18 -9.71 19.80
N VAL A 58 -1.52 -10.76 19.34
CA VAL A 58 -1.57 -12.08 19.99
C VAL A 58 -0.24 -12.44 20.63
N ASP A 59 -0.32 -13.26 21.67
CA ASP A 59 0.84 -13.88 22.30
C ASP A 59 1.42 -15.03 21.44
N LYS A 60 2.49 -15.67 21.92
CA LYS A 60 3.14 -16.81 21.25
C LYS A 60 2.22 -18.04 21.07
N ARG A 61 1.07 -18.10 21.76
CA ARG A 61 0.09 -19.18 21.70
C ARG A 61 -1.11 -18.81 20.84
N GLY A 62 -1.15 -17.58 20.28
CA GLY A 62 -2.25 -17.08 19.45
C GLY A 62 -3.41 -16.47 20.25
N ASN A 63 -3.28 -16.28 21.57
CA ASN A 63 -4.31 -15.62 22.36
C ASN A 63 -4.15 -14.10 22.32
N PRO A 64 -5.26 -13.31 22.42
CA PRO A 64 -5.17 -11.86 22.56
C PRO A 64 -4.25 -11.45 23.69
N ALA A 65 -3.25 -10.62 23.42
CA ALA A 65 -2.19 -10.24 24.34
C ALA A 65 -2.62 -9.11 25.31
N VAL A 66 -3.87 -9.14 25.77
CA VAL A 66 -4.41 -8.24 26.80
C VAL A 66 -3.62 -8.42 28.09
N LYS A 67 -3.31 -7.33 28.78
CA LYS A 67 -2.52 -7.36 30.02
C LYS A 67 -3.21 -6.61 31.13
N HIS A 68 -2.98 -7.05 32.37
CA HIS A 68 -3.28 -6.26 33.55
C HIS A 68 -2.34 -5.04 33.64
N ASP A 69 -2.85 -3.97 34.22
CA ASP A 69 -1.99 -2.89 34.72
C ASP A 69 -1.26 -3.36 36.00
N ALA A 70 0.03 -3.08 36.08
CA ALA A 70 0.88 -3.58 37.16
C ALA A 70 0.51 -2.98 38.53
N ASP A 71 0.02 -1.74 38.57
CA ASP A 71 -0.30 -1.03 39.81
C ASP A 71 -1.64 -1.46 40.40
N ARG A 72 -2.56 -1.92 39.53
CA ARG A 72 -3.92 -2.34 39.94
C ARG A 72 -4.05 -3.86 40.13
N TRP A 73 -3.18 -4.63 39.49
CA TRP A 73 -3.23 -6.09 39.55
C TRP A 73 -2.76 -6.64 40.90
N TYR A 74 -3.45 -7.65 41.39
CA TYR A 74 -3.03 -8.42 42.56
C TYR A 74 -2.69 -9.86 42.17
N ASP A 75 -3.73 -10.68 41.91
CA ASP A 75 -3.58 -12.10 41.49
C ASP A 75 -4.62 -12.53 40.46
N GLN A 76 -5.40 -11.56 39.90
CA GLN A 76 -6.48 -11.85 38.98
C GLN A 76 -5.99 -12.62 37.76
N GLN A 77 -6.64 -13.76 37.50
CA GLN A 77 -6.44 -14.49 36.25
C GLN A 77 -7.15 -13.77 35.13
N LEU A 78 -6.48 -13.57 34.00
CA LEU A 78 -6.99 -12.91 32.83
C LEU A 78 -7.23 -13.93 31.72
N LYS A 79 -8.43 -13.90 31.13
CA LYS A 79 -8.77 -14.59 29.89
C LYS A 79 -9.28 -13.60 28.87
N ALA A 80 -8.73 -13.65 27.66
CA ALA A 80 -9.19 -12.87 26.53
C ALA A 80 -9.38 -13.79 25.32
N ASN A 81 -10.44 -13.59 24.57
CA ASN A 81 -10.75 -14.34 23.35
C ASN A 81 -11.33 -13.40 22.32
N LEU A 82 -10.88 -13.50 21.08
CA LEU A 82 -11.42 -12.77 19.94
C LEU A 82 -12.31 -13.73 19.13
N ASP A 83 -13.59 -13.41 19.02
CA ASP A 83 -14.61 -14.15 18.30
C ASP A 83 -15.18 -13.25 17.19
N GLY A 84 -14.70 -13.45 15.96
CA GLY A 84 -14.93 -12.49 14.87
C GLY A 84 -14.33 -11.14 15.24
N GLN A 85 -15.16 -10.08 15.30
CA GLN A 85 -14.75 -8.72 15.69
C GLN A 85 -15.06 -8.42 17.17
N THR A 86 -15.57 -9.37 17.93
CA THR A 86 -15.87 -9.19 19.36
C THR A 86 -14.74 -9.71 20.22
N LEU A 87 -14.06 -8.82 20.92
CA LEU A 87 -13.10 -9.17 21.96
C LEU A 87 -13.84 -9.38 23.29
N LYS A 88 -13.75 -10.59 23.82
CA LYS A 88 -14.34 -10.99 25.12
C LYS A 88 -13.22 -11.05 26.15
N ILE A 89 -13.36 -10.29 27.23
CA ILE A 89 -12.38 -10.22 28.31
C ILE A 89 -13.07 -10.61 29.62
N ALA A 90 -12.41 -11.45 30.40
CA ALA A 90 -12.84 -11.80 31.75
C ALA A 90 -11.63 -11.93 32.67
N THR A 91 -11.77 -11.45 33.88
CA THR A 91 -10.81 -11.69 34.96
C THR A 91 -11.49 -12.36 36.14
N LEU A 92 -10.73 -13.06 36.97
CA LEU A 92 -11.26 -13.77 38.10
C LEU A 92 -10.20 -13.83 39.24
N SER A 93 -10.62 -13.42 40.43
CA SER A 93 -9.88 -13.61 41.70
C SER A 93 -10.85 -13.60 42.88
N ASN A 94 -10.39 -14.05 44.02
CA ASN A 94 -11.03 -13.86 45.33
C ASN A 94 -10.59 -12.56 46.00
N GLU A 95 -9.50 -11.96 45.54
CA GLU A 95 -8.93 -10.74 46.06
C GLU A 95 -9.30 -9.54 45.18
N ALA A 96 -9.46 -8.40 45.82
CA ALA A 96 -9.80 -7.18 45.11
C ALA A 96 -8.61 -6.62 44.30
N TYR A 97 -8.92 -5.89 43.23
CA TYR A 97 -7.94 -5.04 42.57
C TYR A 97 -7.45 -3.94 43.50
N ASN A 98 -6.17 -3.57 43.39
CA ASN A 98 -5.58 -2.49 44.15
C ASN A 98 -6.18 -1.13 43.78
N GLY A 99 -6.44 -0.28 44.77
CA GLY A 99 -6.94 1.07 44.55
C GLY A 99 -8.38 1.12 44.06
N ASN A 100 -8.87 2.33 43.79
CA ASN A 100 -10.28 2.59 43.44
C ASN A 100 -10.47 3.36 42.13
N SER A 101 -9.40 3.67 41.41
CA SER A 101 -9.45 4.32 40.09
C SER A 101 -8.17 4.08 39.31
N GLY A 102 -8.21 4.28 37.99
CA GLY A 102 -7.07 4.18 37.09
C GLY A 102 -7.15 3.00 36.13
N THR A 103 -6.13 2.87 35.27
CA THR A 103 -6.03 1.80 34.30
C THR A 103 -6.03 0.43 34.96
N LEU A 104 -6.86 -0.45 34.47
CA LEU A 104 -7.02 -1.82 34.96
C LEU A 104 -6.41 -2.83 33.98
N LEU A 105 -6.63 -2.63 32.71
CA LEU A 105 -6.17 -3.47 31.60
C LEU A 105 -5.61 -2.63 30.47
N THR A 106 -4.76 -3.24 29.66
CA THR A 106 -4.34 -2.69 28.37
C THR A 106 -4.62 -3.68 27.25
N ILE A 107 -5.22 -3.19 26.17
CA ILE A 107 -5.57 -3.96 24.98
C ILE A 107 -4.67 -3.49 23.83
N PRO A 108 -3.73 -4.33 23.33
CA PRO A 108 -2.89 -3.95 22.19
C PRO A 108 -3.64 -4.14 20.89
N LEU A 109 -4.26 -3.07 20.41
CA LEU A 109 -4.97 -3.04 19.11
C LEU A 109 -3.97 -3.01 17.97
N VAL A 110 -4.32 -3.69 16.86
CA VAL A 110 -3.58 -3.68 15.59
C VAL A 110 -4.53 -3.15 14.52
N ILE A 111 -4.18 -2.03 13.92
CA ILE A 111 -4.96 -1.39 12.87
C ILE A 111 -4.39 -1.82 11.52
N ASP A 112 -5.19 -2.48 10.67
CA ASP A 112 -4.77 -2.88 9.33
C ASP A 112 -4.51 -1.63 8.45
N LYS A 113 -3.60 -1.76 7.50
CA LYS A 113 -3.28 -0.68 6.54
C LYS A 113 -4.45 -0.30 5.64
N SER A 114 -5.42 -1.20 5.47
CA SER A 114 -6.61 -0.98 4.64
C SER A 114 -7.68 -0.14 5.33
N VAL A 115 -7.60 0.06 6.66
CA VAL A 115 -8.56 0.89 7.40
C VAL A 115 -8.44 2.33 6.95
N LYS A 116 -9.55 2.91 6.49
CA LYS A 116 -9.61 4.27 5.96
C LYS A 116 -9.63 5.30 7.10
N GLY A 117 -9.23 6.53 6.76
CA GLY A 117 -9.39 7.66 7.67
C GLY A 117 -10.88 7.89 8.02
N GLY A 118 -11.16 8.16 9.29
CA GLY A 118 -12.52 8.37 9.78
C GLY A 118 -12.68 8.10 11.26
N ALA A 119 -13.90 8.34 11.77
CA ALA A 119 -14.29 8.07 13.14
C ALA A 119 -15.05 6.75 13.22
N TYR A 120 -14.62 5.86 14.08
CA TYR A 120 -15.15 4.51 14.27
C TYR A 120 -15.69 4.38 15.70
N PRO A 121 -17.01 4.33 15.92
CA PRO A 121 -17.55 4.05 17.23
C PRO A 121 -17.25 2.60 17.63
N VAL A 122 -16.69 2.42 18.81
CA VAL A 122 -16.37 1.12 19.42
C VAL A 122 -17.28 0.92 20.60
N ARG A 123 -18.10 -0.14 20.55
CA ARG A 123 -19.05 -0.45 21.61
C ARG A 123 -18.42 -1.35 22.66
N VAL A 124 -18.64 -1.01 23.94
CA VAL A 124 -18.35 -1.87 25.09
C VAL A 124 -19.70 -2.25 25.71
N TYR A 125 -19.91 -3.54 25.88
CA TYR A 125 -21.18 -4.06 26.36
C TYR A 125 -21.00 -5.31 27.20
N ASN A 126 -22.10 -5.73 27.85
CA ASN A 126 -22.11 -6.86 28.77
C ASN A 126 -21.03 -6.72 29.85
N ALA A 127 -20.78 -5.46 30.26
CA ALA A 127 -19.79 -5.14 31.26
C ALA A 127 -20.34 -5.45 32.64
N LYS A 128 -19.60 -6.27 33.39
CA LYS A 128 -19.98 -6.72 34.74
C LYS A 128 -18.77 -6.68 35.63
N LEU A 129 -18.98 -6.23 36.87
CA LEU A 129 -18.00 -6.24 37.93
C LEU A 129 -18.47 -7.21 39.02
N SER A 130 -17.55 -7.81 39.73
CA SER A 130 -17.86 -8.69 40.88
C SER A 130 -16.99 -8.37 42.06
N THR A 131 -17.58 -8.31 43.24
CA THR A 131 -16.86 -8.15 44.49
C THR A 131 -16.30 -9.50 44.99
N PRO A 132 -15.32 -9.53 45.90
CA PRO A 132 -14.84 -10.76 46.55
C PRO A 132 -15.95 -11.56 47.24
N ALA A 133 -16.98 -10.87 47.72
CA ALA A 133 -18.17 -11.52 48.35
C ALA A 133 -19.18 -12.08 47.33
N GLY A 134 -18.90 -11.97 46.00
CA GLY A 134 -19.76 -12.50 44.96
C GLY A 134 -20.92 -11.60 44.55
N LYS A 135 -20.97 -10.34 45.02
CA LYS A 135 -21.96 -9.36 44.56
C LYS A 135 -21.68 -9.01 43.12
N LEU A 136 -22.65 -9.18 42.23
CA LEU A 136 -22.58 -8.79 40.81
C LEU A 136 -23.06 -7.34 40.66
N ILE A 137 -22.30 -6.54 39.91
CA ILE A 137 -22.61 -5.16 39.52
C ILE A 137 -22.66 -5.12 37.99
N GLU A 138 -23.80 -4.82 37.42
CA GLU A 138 -23.99 -4.65 36.00
C GLU A 138 -23.67 -3.20 35.62
N CYS A 139 -22.76 -3.01 34.67
CA CYS A 139 -22.42 -1.71 34.13
C CYS A 139 -23.28 -1.44 32.88
N ASP A 140 -23.61 -0.18 32.66
CA ASP A 140 -24.29 0.22 31.43
C ASP A 140 -23.34 0.03 30.24
N ASP A 141 -23.91 -0.33 29.08
CA ASP A 141 -23.20 -0.31 27.81
C ASP A 141 -22.76 1.12 27.50
N PHE A 142 -21.57 1.27 26.92
CA PHE A 142 -21.04 2.55 26.50
C PHE A 142 -20.27 2.43 25.18
N SER A 143 -19.91 3.54 24.59
CA SER A 143 -19.09 3.58 23.39
C SER A 143 -18.03 4.66 23.54
N PHE A 144 -16.90 4.45 22.88
CA PHE A 144 -15.84 5.44 22.67
C PHE A 144 -15.54 5.52 21.18
N THR A 145 -14.84 6.56 20.76
CA THR A 145 -14.48 6.79 19.36
C THR A 145 -13.01 6.51 19.12
N MET A 146 -12.74 5.62 18.18
CA MET A 146 -11.42 5.48 17.56
C MET A 146 -11.38 6.36 16.31
N THR A 147 -10.52 7.36 16.29
CA THR A 147 -10.27 8.17 15.10
C THR A 147 -9.04 7.66 14.37
N VAL A 148 -9.20 7.31 13.09
CA VAL A 148 -8.09 6.92 12.23
C VAL A 148 -7.72 8.10 11.36
N GLU A 149 -6.49 8.57 11.46
CA GLU A 149 -5.93 9.64 10.64
C GLU A 149 -4.99 9.06 9.59
N GLU A 150 -5.23 9.36 8.30
CA GLU A 150 -4.35 8.94 7.23
C GLU A 150 -3.03 9.73 7.27
N ILE A 151 -1.92 9.02 7.13
CA ILE A 151 -0.61 9.64 6.93
C ILE A 151 -0.51 10.02 5.46
N LYS A 152 -0.59 11.31 5.18
CA LYS A 152 -0.51 11.86 3.83
C LYS A 152 0.93 11.90 3.32
N ALA A 153 1.08 11.84 2.00
CA ALA A 153 2.37 12.06 1.36
C ALA A 153 2.88 13.49 1.64
N THR A 154 4.15 13.62 1.95
CA THR A 154 4.85 14.91 2.13
C THR A 154 5.90 15.15 1.05
N GLY A 155 6.19 14.14 0.22
CA GLY A 155 7.12 14.20 -0.88
C GLY A 155 6.96 13.03 -1.84
N ILE A 156 7.45 13.24 -3.07
CA ILE A 156 7.57 12.22 -4.11
C ILE A 156 8.88 12.43 -4.86
N ALA A 157 9.54 11.37 -5.24
CA ALA A 157 10.73 11.39 -6.08
C ALA A 157 10.67 10.29 -7.14
N ILE A 158 11.26 10.53 -8.31
CA ILE A 158 11.57 9.52 -9.32
C ILE A 158 13.05 9.17 -9.18
N ASP A 159 13.41 7.92 -9.38
CA ASP A 159 14.78 7.38 -9.24
C ASP A 159 15.79 8.03 -10.19
N GLN A 160 15.33 8.64 -11.29
CA GLN A 160 16.15 9.32 -12.29
C GLN A 160 15.54 10.68 -12.64
N ALA A 161 16.35 11.74 -12.59
CA ALA A 161 15.93 13.07 -13.07
C ALA A 161 15.95 13.16 -14.60
N GLU A 162 16.89 12.43 -15.24
CA GLU A 162 17.05 12.35 -16.68
C GLU A 162 17.30 10.88 -17.06
N ALA A 163 16.77 10.47 -18.21
CA ALA A 163 16.91 9.12 -18.71
C ALA A 163 16.93 9.13 -20.24
N SER A 164 17.43 8.04 -20.85
CA SER A 164 17.46 7.86 -22.30
C SER A 164 16.97 6.48 -22.68
N VAL A 165 16.21 6.39 -23.77
CA VAL A 165 15.70 5.14 -24.33
C VAL A 165 15.72 5.22 -25.87
N GLU A 166 16.05 4.12 -26.54
CA GLU A 166 16.00 4.07 -28.02
C GLU A 166 14.56 3.86 -28.50
N VAL A 167 14.26 4.32 -29.70
CA VAL A 167 12.98 4.04 -30.38
C VAL A 167 12.69 2.53 -30.38
N GLY A 168 11.50 2.15 -29.92
CA GLY A 168 11.02 0.77 -29.80
C GLY A 168 11.57 0.00 -28.61
N LYS A 169 12.33 0.64 -27.74
CA LYS A 169 12.82 0.05 -26.46
C LYS A 169 12.04 0.60 -25.27
N THR A 170 12.21 -0.05 -24.13
CA THR A 170 11.57 0.33 -22.88
C THR A 170 12.59 0.66 -21.80
N LEU A 171 12.17 1.53 -20.88
CA LEU A 171 12.93 1.96 -19.70
C LEU A 171 12.00 1.88 -18.48
N GLN A 172 12.48 1.35 -17.37
CA GLN A 172 11.74 1.36 -16.11
C GLN A 172 12.11 2.61 -15.31
N LEU A 173 11.09 3.39 -14.91
CA LEU A 173 11.19 4.43 -13.89
C LEU A 173 10.47 3.98 -12.62
N THR A 174 11.01 4.37 -11.47
CA THR A 174 10.43 4.05 -10.17
C THR A 174 10.14 5.32 -9.40
N ALA A 175 8.93 5.45 -8.89
CA ALA A 175 8.56 6.55 -7.99
C ALA A 175 8.58 6.09 -6.53
N SER A 176 9.07 6.95 -5.65
CA SER A 176 9.05 6.76 -4.20
C SER A 176 8.29 7.89 -3.52
N VAL A 177 7.38 7.55 -2.59
CA VAL A 177 6.57 8.48 -1.82
C VAL A 177 7.11 8.56 -0.39
N SER A 178 7.15 9.75 0.17
CA SER A 178 7.56 10.00 1.56
C SER A 178 6.40 10.56 2.36
N PRO A 179 6.27 10.22 3.66
CA PRO A 179 7.10 9.26 4.39
C PRO A 179 6.83 7.82 3.95
N ALA A 180 7.73 6.88 4.26
CA ALA A 180 7.62 5.47 3.85
C ALA A 180 6.39 4.75 4.43
N ASP A 181 5.82 5.28 5.52
CA ASP A 181 4.59 4.81 6.16
C ASP A 181 3.34 5.61 5.75
N ALA A 182 3.41 6.41 4.66
CA ALA A 182 2.23 7.05 4.08
C ALA A 182 1.11 6.03 3.83
N SER A 183 -0.12 6.40 4.14
CA SER A 183 -1.29 5.52 4.04
C SER A 183 -1.60 5.10 2.59
N CYS A 184 -1.18 5.93 1.61
CA CYS A 184 -1.26 5.63 0.19
C CYS A 184 0.03 6.05 -0.50
N THR A 185 0.71 5.08 -1.13
CA THR A 185 1.94 5.29 -1.90
C THR A 185 1.72 5.12 -3.40
N ALA A 186 0.47 4.95 -3.83
CA ALA A 186 0.13 4.82 -5.24
C ALA A 186 0.34 6.15 -5.98
N VAL A 187 0.84 6.02 -7.22
CA VAL A 187 1.06 7.15 -8.13
C VAL A 187 0.39 6.91 -9.48
N VAL A 188 0.07 7.99 -10.17
CA VAL A 188 -0.35 7.98 -11.57
C VAL A 188 0.77 8.54 -12.41
N TRP A 189 1.11 7.85 -13.49
CA TRP A 189 2.11 8.23 -14.45
C TRP A 189 1.46 8.90 -15.68
N ASP A 190 2.10 9.94 -16.21
CA ASP A 190 1.70 10.56 -17.47
C ASP A 190 2.92 11.05 -18.25
N SER A 191 2.77 11.15 -19.58
CA SER A 191 3.76 11.71 -20.50
C SER A 191 3.24 13.02 -21.07
N SER A 192 4.08 14.05 -21.06
CA SER A 192 3.74 15.36 -21.66
C SER A 192 3.64 15.30 -23.18
N ASP A 193 4.34 14.37 -23.83
CA ASP A 193 4.23 14.10 -25.26
C ASP A 193 4.19 12.59 -25.53
N LYS A 194 2.98 12.07 -25.70
CA LYS A 194 2.73 10.65 -25.97
C LYS A 194 3.14 10.22 -27.39
N ALA A 195 3.46 11.15 -28.28
CA ALA A 195 4.02 10.82 -29.58
C ALA A 195 5.53 10.51 -29.50
N VAL A 196 6.23 11.12 -28.54
CA VAL A 196 7.65 10.86 -28.28
C VAL A 196 7.83 9.60 -27.44
N ALA A 197 7.15 9.53 -26.29
CA ALA A 197 7.16 8.32 -25.46
C ALA A 197 5.85 8.20 -24.66
N THR A 198 5.47 6.94 -24.39
CA THR A 198 4.37 6.61 -23.48
C THR A 198 4.89 6.00 -22.18
N VAL A 199 4.08 6.04 -21.14
CA VAL A 199 4.39 5.40 -19.84
C VAL A 199 3.20 4.56 -19.39
N SER A 200 3.47 3.36 -18.85
CA SER A 200 2.45 2.49 -18.27
C SER A 200 2.14 2.88 -16.82
N SER A 201 1.08 2.29 -16.24
CA SER A 201 0.74 2.41 -14.82
C SER A 201 1.87 1.97 -13.89
N ASP A 202 2.75 1.09 -14.36
CA ASP A 202 3.86 0.53 -13.58
C ASP A 202 5.17 1.31 -13.79
N GLY A 203 5.13 2.43 -14.51
CA GLY A 203 6.29 3.28 -14.76
C GLY A 203 7.20 2.79 -15.90
N VAL A 204 6.74 1.86 -16.75
CA VAL A 204 7.49 1.42 -17.94
C VAL A 204 7.30 2.44 -19.05
N VAL A 205 8.37 3.14 -19.42
CA VAL A 205 8.42 4.10 -20.52
C VAL A 205 8.76 3.37 -21.81
N THR A 206 8.04 3.66 -22.89
CA THR A 206 8.31 3.14 -24.24
C THR A 206 8.63 4.30 -25.19
N GLY A 207 9.82 4.30 -25.79
CA GLY A 207 10.24 5.26 -26.79
C GLY A 207 9.55 5.00 -28.15
N LEU A 208 8.90 6.01 -28.72
CA LEU A 208 8.14 5.90 -29.98
C LEU A 208 8.82 6.65 -31.13
N THR A 209 9.18 7.92 -30.92
CA THR A 209 9.87 8.75 -31.90
C THR A 209 10.98 9.54 -31.21
N THR A 210 12.02 9.90 -31.95
CA THR A 210 13.13 10.72 -31.43
C THR A 210 12.62 12.07 -30.94
N GLY A 211 13.14 12.49 -29.77
CA GLY A 211 12.74 13.73 -29.12
C GLY A 211 12.91 13.68 -27.61
N GLN A 212 12.35 14.67 -26.93
CA GLN A 212 12.31 14.74 -25.47
C GLN A 212 10.87 14.89 -24.97
N THR A 213 10.57 14.25 -23.85
CA THR A 213 9.30 14.37 -23.14
C THR A 213 9.52 14.34 -21.64
N PHE A 214 8.58 14.92 -20.89
CA PHE A 214 8.57 14.80 -19.42
C PHE A 214 7.66 13.63 -19.04
N ILE A 215 8.19 12.72 -18.27
CA ILE A 215 7.41 11.68 -17.60
C ILE A 215 7.17 12.14 -16.16
N THR A 216 5.90 12.24 -15.78
CA THR A 216 5.46 12.76 -14.48
C THR A 216 4.81 11.66 -13.67
N ALA A 217 5.20 11.51 -12.40
CA ALA A 217 4.50 10.72 -11.40
C ALA A 217 3.78 11.65 -10.42
N THR A 218 2.49 11.39 -10.13
CA THR A 218 1.67 12.20 -9.23
C THR A 218 1.02 11.30 -8.18
N THR A 219 1.06 11.72 -6.91
CA THR A 219 0.43 11.00 -5.78
C THR A 219 -1.09 10.97 -5.90
N THR A 220 -1.72 9.89 -5.41
CA THR A 220 -3.18 9.67 -5.48
C THR A 220 -3.89 9.83 -4.14
N ASP A 221 -3.18 10.24 -3.09
CA ASP A 221 -3.73 10.43 -1.73
C ASP A 221 -4.46 11.77 -1.52
N GLY A 222 -4.63 12.53 -2.60
CA GLY A 222 -5.25 13.87 -2.61
C GLY A 222 -4.27 15.02 -2.37
N THR A 223 -2.99 14.77 -2.10
CA THR A 223 -1.96 15.82 -1.98
C THR A 223 -1.51 16.34 -3.33
N LEU A 224 -1.65 15.56 -4.42
CA LEU A 224 -1.27 15.91 -5.79
C LEU A 224 0.20 16.33 -5.93
N LEU A 225 1.07 15.80 -5.08
CA LEU A 225 2.51 15.99 -5.22
C LEU A 225 3.00 15.30 -6.50
N SER A 226 3.92 15.93 -7.22
CA SER A 226 4.45 15.39 -8.47
C SER A 226 5.96 15.48 -8.55
N ALA A 227 6.56 14.52 -9.26
CA ALA A 227 7.96 14.51 -9.66
C ALA A 227 8.05 14.23 -11.16
N GLN A 228 9.13 14.68 -11.79
CA GLN A 228 9.34 14.56 -13.23
C GLN A 228 10.70 13.96 -13.57
N CYS A 229 10.75 13.21 -14.67
CA CYS A 229 11.94 12.75 -15.33
C CYS A 229 11.93 13.26 -16.77
N ILE A 230 13.05 13.82 -17.26
CA ILE A 230 13.25 14.16 -18.66
C ILE A 230 13.68 12.89 -19.38
N VAL A 231 12.87 12.41 -20.32
CA VAL A 231 13.20 11.25 -21.13
C VAL A 231 13.58 11.68 -22.52
N THR A 232 14.80 11.35 -22.94
CA THR A 232 15.30 11.55 -24.30
C THR A 232 15.17 10.25 -25.07
N VAL A 233 14.37 10.27 -26.14
CA VAL A 233 14.27 9.13 -27.08
C VAL A 233 15.27 9.34 -28.19
N THR A 234 16.20 8.40 -28.34
CA THR A 234 17.25 8.42 -29.34
C THR A 234 16.93 7.49 -30.52
N GLU A 235 17.58 7.70 -31.64
CA GLU A 235 17.49 6.77 -32.76
C GLU A 235 17.91 5.36 -32.33
N ARG A 236 17.29 4.38 -32.96
CA ARG A 236 17.65 2.99 -32.74
C ARG A 236 18.98 2.70 -33.45
N VAL A 237 19.96 2.24 -32.70
CA VAL A 237 21.24 1.78 -33.26
C VAL A 237 21.11 0.32 -33.69
N TYR A 238 21.24 0.10 -34.99
CA TYR A 238 21.30 -1.26 -35.55
C TYR A 238 22.75 -1.73 -35.58
N THR A 239 23.05 -2.81 -34.92
CA THR A 239 24.40 -3.42 -34.89
C THR A 239 24.61 -4.42 -36.02
N ASN A 240 23.51 -4.93 -36.60
CA ASN A 240 23.54 -5.87 -37.71
C ASN A 240 22.58 -5.37 -38.81
N TYR A 241 23.13 -4.96 -39.96
CA TYR A 241 22.32 -4.44 -41.06
C TYR A 241 23.02 -4.61 -42.40
N PHE A 242 22.28 -4.56 -43.47
CA PHE A 242 22.82 -4.46 -44.81
C PHE A 242 22.97 -2.99 -45.21
N ALA A 243 24.14 -2.65 -45.74
CA ALA A 243 24.42 -1.36 -46.35
C ALA A 243 24.47 -1.51 -47.86
N ILE A 244 23.77 -0.62 -48.55
CA ILE A 244 23.80 -0.52 -50.01
C ILE A 244 24.07 0.95 -50.34
N SER A 245 25.14 1.23 -51.08
CA SER A 245 25.46 2.57 -51.50
C SER A 245 24.78 2.90 -52.83
N ASP A 246 24.39 4.16 -53.03
CA ASP A 246 23.98 4.64 -54.30
C ASP A 246 25.05 4.45 -55.37
N PHE A 247 24.67 4.05 -56.55
CA PHE A 247 25.58 3.89 -57.68
C PHE A 247 24.92 4.39 -58.97
N GLU A 248 25.76 4.82 -59.91
CA GLU A 248 25.35 5.24 -61.22
C GLU A 248 25.72 4.17 -62.26
N ALA A 249 24.81 3.92 -63.20
CA ALA A 249 25.04 3.00 -64.29
C ALA A 249 24.53 3.61 -65.58
N MET A 250 25.23 3.39 -66.71
CA MET A 250 24.75 3.79 -68.04
C MET A 250 23.92 2.70 -68.65
N GLN A 251 23.01 3.09 -69.55
CA GLN A 251 22.13 2.17 -70.26
C GLN A 251 23.00 1.19 -71.12
N GLY A 252 22.84 -0.10 -70.86
CA GLY A 252 23.52 -1.15 -71.56
C GLY A 252 24.78 -1.63 -70.91
N ASP A 253 25.23 -1.01 -69.79
CA ASP A 253 26.37 -1.41 -69.00
C ASP A 253 26.04 -2.50 -67.98
N GLU A 254 27.02 -3.30 -67.68
CA GLU A 254 27.01 -4.23 -66.55
C GLU A 254 27.64 -3.54 -65.34
N SER A 255 26.92 -3.47 -64.23
CA SER A 255 27.42 -2.93 -62.95
C SER A 255 27.23 -3.94 -61.84
N VAL A 256 28.12 -3.91 -60.86
CA VAL A 256 27.99 -4.73 -59.65
C VAL A 256 27.44 -3.87 -58.54
N LEU A 257 26.31 -4.30 -57.96
CA LEU A 257 25.71 -3.69 -56.78
C LEU A 257 26.40 -4.30 -55.54
N PRO A 258 27.23 -3.57 -54.82
CA PRO A 258 27.84 -4.08 -53.58
C PRO A 258 26.76 -4.04 -52.47
N ILE A 259 26.55 -5.15 -51.82
CA ILE A 259 25.72 -5.26 -50.62
C ILE A 259 26.64 -5.66 -49.50
N GLU A 260 26.85 -4.75 -48.61
CA GLU A 260 27.72 -4.98 -47.42
C GLU A 260 26.87 -5.46 -46.25
N LEU A 261 27.37 -6.44 -45.50
CA LEU A 261 26.84 -6.83 -44.24
C LEU A 261 27.68 -6.18 -43.13
N VAL A 262 27.06 -5.25 -42.39
CA VAL A 262 27.65 -4.70 -41.16
C VAL A 262 27.07 -5.49 -39.98
N ASN A 263 27.94 -6.15 -39.24
CA ASN A 263 27.54 -7.02 -38.13
C ASN A 263 28.51 -6.93 -36.95
N ALA A 264 27.93 -6.91 -35.75
CA ALA A 264 28.66 -7.03 -34.48
C ALA A 264 28.66 -8.49 -33.97
N ASP A 265 27.70 -9.31 -34.42
CA ASP A 265 27.55 -10.71 -34.07
C ASP A 265 28.10 -11.62 -35.19
N GLU A 266 28.48 -12.86 -34.86
CA GLU A 266 28.77 -13.88 -35.86
C GLU A 266 27.52 -14.29 -36.61
N ILE A 267 27.47 -14.05 -37.94
CA ILE A 267 26.34 -14.38 -38.80
C ILE A 267 26.68 -15.64 -39.61
N SER A 268 25.93 -16.72 -39.37
CA SER A 268 26.12 -18.00 -40.07
C SER A 268 25.31 -18.16 -41.34
N ALA A 269 24.23 -17.40 -41.52
CA ALA A 269 23.40 -17.45 -42.68
C ALA A 269 22.73 -16.09 -42.93
N VAL A 270 22.53 -15.77 -44.24
CA VAL A 270 21.87 -14.53 -44.67
C VAL A 270 20.88 -14.90 -45.77
N GLN A 271 19.69 -14.28 -45.69
CA GLN A 271 18.72 -14.30 -46.79
C GLN A 271 18.35 -12.86 -47.15
N LEU A 272 18.45 -12.53 -48.42
CA LEU A 272 18.15 -11.20 -48.94
C LEU A 272 17.24 -11.32 -50.16
N GLN A 273 16.24 -10.44 -50.24
CA GLN A 273 15.41 -10.26 -51.44
C GLN A 273 15.61 -8.86 -51.98
N VAL A 274 16.06 -8.79 -53.25
CA VAL A 274 16.24 -7.53 -53.96
C VAL A 274 15.17 -7.38 -55.02
N VAL A 275 14.43 -6.28 -54.97
CA VAL A 275 13.45 -5.91 -56.02
C VAL A 275 14.09 -4.90 -56.93
N LEU A 276 14.24 -5.24 -58.21
CA LEU A 276 14.83 -4.38 -59.21
C LEU A 276 13.74 -3.58 -59.93
N PRO A 277 14.03 -2.32 -60.32
CA PRO A 277 13.15 -1.54 -61.18
C PRO A 277 12.93 -2.19 -62.57
N GLU A 278 11.86 -1.77 -63.26
CA GLU A 278 11.59 -2.23 -64.62
C GLU A 278 12.75 -1.88 -65.57
N GLY A 279 13.14 -2.85 -66.40
CA GLY A 279 14.26 -2.69 -67.33
C GLY A 279 15.64 -3.05 -66.75
N ILE A 280 15.73 -3.39 -65.45
CA ILE A 280 16.97 -3.87 -64.86
C ILE A 280 16.84 -5.37 -64.56
N SER A 281 17.86 -6.14 -64.91
CA SER A 281 17.88 -7.58 -64.64
C SER A 281 19.24 -8.01 -64.05
N VAL A 282 19.19 -9.08 -63.27
CA VAL A 282 20.40 -9.71 -62.75
C VAL A 282 20.99 -10.58 -63.83
N LYS A 283 22.31 -10.50 -64.01
CA LYS A 283 23.03 -11.40 -64.90
C LYS A 283 22.88 -12.83 -64.39
N ALA A 284 22.54 -13.72 -65.28
CA ALA A 284 22.38 -15.13 -64.96
C ALA A 284 23.52 -15.97 -65.54
N ASP A 285 23.83 -17.06 -64.87
CA ASP A 285 24.75 -18.09 -65.35
C ASP A 285 24.14 -18.89 -66.52
N LYS A 286 24.89 -19.82 -67.09
CA LYS A 286 24.43 -20.67 -68.22
C LYS A 286 23.23 -21.56 -67.85
N ARG A 287 22.86 -21.67 -66.57
CA ARG A 287 21.72 -22.43 -66.02
C ARG A 287 20.53 -21.54 -65.65
N GLY A 288 20.67 -20.23 -65.87
CA GLY A 288 19.65 -19.25 -65.53
C GLY A 288 19.60 -18.81 -64.06
N ASN A 289 20.58 -19.18 -63.24
CA ASN A 289 20.72 -18.75 -61.86
C ASN A 289 21.36 -17.36 -61.82
N PRO A 290 20.90 -16.46 -60.96
CA PRO A 290 21.55 -15.18 -60.71
C PRO A 290 23.01 -15.38 -60.37
N THR A 291 23.91 -14.62 -61.00
CA THR A 291 25.35 -14.58 -60.63
C THR A 291 25.54 -13.51 -59.54
N VAL A 292 25.70 -13.97 -58.32
CA VAL A 292 25.93 -13.14 -57.15
C VAL A 292 27.35 -13.34 -56.67
#